data_ab493b32c9ecb1bcfd01d23ca36bc49b
#
_entry.id   ab493b32c9ecb1bcfd01d23ca36bc49b
#
_cell.length_a   1.000
_cell.length_b   1.000
_cell.length_c   1.000
_cell.angle_alpha   90.00
_cell.angle_beta   90.00
_cell.angle_gamma   90.00
#
_symmetry.space_group_name_H-M   'P 1'
#
loop_
_entity.id
_entity.type
_entity.pdbx_description
1 polymer ?
#
loop_
_entity_poly.entity_id
_entity_poly.type
_entity_poly.pdbx_seq_one_letter_code
_entity_poly.pdbx_strand_id
1 'polypeptide(L)'
;MLKGLTLALGMSLLMVGCSSGSPAPEGNQPAPQNGETAQGGVGQQVDYKIVGIDPGAGLMKATEKAIQEYELKDWELVEGSSAAMTAALTQAYKDQKPIIVTGWTPHWMFSKFDLKYLEDPKGVYGKDEQIHTIVRKGLKEEQPSAYAFLDKFHWSPADMEKVMLAITDGQKPEEAAAAWVKENEALVNEWVAGIEPAEGQKLTLAYVAWDSEIASTNVVKEVLEQKLKYKVELSQVEAGPMWIGVSNGDVDGMVAAWLPTTHEDYYQKLGDKIEDLGPNLEGTKLGLAVPAYMDINSIEDLKK
;
A
#
# COMPACT_ATOMS: atom_id res chain seq x y z
N MET A 1 -58.80 -24.75 9.16
CA MET A 1 -58.68 -26.00 9.92
C MET A 1 -57.37 -25.93 10.64
N LEU A 2 -57.31 -25.51 11.86
CA LEU A 2 -57.75 -25.98 13.16
C LEU A 2 -56.79 -27.02 13.77
N LYS A 3 -56.27 -26.69 14.94
CA LYS A 3 -55.84 -27.50 16.11
C LYS A 3 -54.37 -27.97 16.07
N GLY A 4 -53.59 -27.87 17.14
CA GLY A 4 -53.75 -27.53 18.58
C GLY A 4 -52.45 -27.85 19.25
N LEU A 5 -51.92 -27.03 20.07
CA LEU A 5 -51.91 -26.97 21.55
C LEU A 5 -51.45 -28.27 22.21
N THR A 6 -50.33 -28.27 22.92
CA THR A 6 -50.28 -28.72 24.29
C THR A 6 -48.96 -28.29 25.02
N LEU A 7 -49.19 -27.73 26.17
CA LEU A 7 -48.39 -27.24 27.28
C LEU A 7 -47.97 -28.44 28.16
N ALA A 8 -46.77 -28.46 28.72
CA ALA A 8 -46.45 -29.18 29.95
C ALA A 8 -45.48 -28.43 30.83
N LEU A 9 -45.99 -27.99 31.93
CA LEU A 9 -45.41 -27.38 33.07
C LEU A 9 -44.82 -28.48 33.97
N GLY A 10 -43.63 -28.29 34.51
CA GLY A 10 -43.00 -29.19 35.47
C GLY A 10 -42.22 -28.38 36.54
N MET A 11 -42.86 -28.20 37.64
CA MET A 11 -42.43 -27.51 38.85
C MET A 11 -42.03 -28.57 39.91
N SER A 12 -40.85 -28.46 40.52
CA SER A 12 -40.50 -29.11 41.81
C SER A 12 -39.21 -28.47 42.38
N LEU A 13 -39.28 -27.84 43.37
CA LEU A 13 -39.33 -27.86 44.83
C LEU A 13 -37.96 -27.78 45.48
N LEU A 14 -37.87 -26.81 46.34
CA LEU A 14 -36.84 -26.40 47.29
C LEU A 14 -36.46 -27.51 48.31
N MET A 15 -35.13 -27.54 48.65
CA MET A 15 -34.75 -27.92 50.04
C MET A 15 -33.71 -26.93 50.58
N VAL A 16 -34.11 -26.31 51.67
CA VAL A 16 -33.31 -25.49 52.58
C VAL A 16 -32.59 -26.42 53.52
N GLY A 17 -31.27 -26.19 53.72
CA GLY A 17 -30.46 -26.78 54.73
C GLY A 17 -29.57 -25.72 55.38
N CYS A 18 -29.99 -25.21 56.54
CA CYS A 18 -29.14 -24.40 57.40
C CYS A 18 -28.18 -25.25 58.20
N SER A 19 -26.89 -24.90 58.21
CA SER A 19 -25.97 -25.27 59.27
C SER A 19 -24.98 -24.15 59.54
N SER A 20 -24.96 -23.73 60.77
CA SER A 20 -24.16 -22.70 61.41
C SER A 20 -22.70 -23.15 61.63
N GLY A 21 -21.73 -22.22 61.39
CA GLY A 21 -20.34 -22.41 61.79
C GLY A 21 -19.47 -21.20 61.50
N SER A 22 -18.94 -20.62 62.56
CA SER A 22 -18.21 -19.35 62.69
C SER A 22 -16.80 -19.32 62.00
N PRO A 23 -16.13 -18.14 62.03
CA PRO A 23 -15.26 -17.65 60.94
C PRO A 23 -13.77 -17.88 61.17
N ALA A 24 -12.99 -17.94 60.08
CA ALA A 24 -11.55 -17.59 59.98
C ALA A 24 -11.00 -17.88 58.58
N PRO A 25 -9.88 -17.35 58.18
CA PRO A 25 -9.50 -15.95 57.97
C PRO A 25 -9.31 -15.62 56.44
N GLU A 26 -9.19 -14.35 56.17
CA GLU A 26 -8.89 -13.81 54.83
C GLU A 26 -7.72 -14.47 54.15
N GLY A 27 -8.01 -15.22 53.12
CA GLY A 27 -7.06 -15.72 52.15
C GLY A 27 -7.07 -14.81 50.91
N ASN A 28 -5.96 -14.13 50.70
CA ASN A 28 -5.60 -13.35 49.53
C ASN A 28 -5.99 -14.11 48.24
N GLN A 29 -7.03 -13.67 47.52
CA GLN A 29 -7.26 -14.11 46.18
C GLN A 29 -6.28 -13.37 45.28
N PRO A 30 -5.46 -14.07 44.49
CA PRO A 30 -4.70 -13.43 43.44
C PRO A 30 -5.71 -12.90 42.38
N ALA A 31 -5.52 -11.64 42.01
CA ALA A 31 -6.21 -11.06 40.85
C ALA A 31 -6.00 -11.95 39.61
N PRO A 32 -6.97 -12.03 38.71
CA PRO A 32 -6.75 -12.76 37.45
C PRO A 32 -5.62 -12.09 36.69
N GLN A 33 -4.48 -12.78 36.61
CA GLN A 33 -3.43 -12.46 35.64
C GLN A 33 -3.98 -12.83 34.26
N ASN A 34 -4.65 -11.88 33.60
CA ASN A 34 -4.78 -11.91 32.15
C ASN A 34 -3.45 -11.45 31.57
N GLY A 35 -2.65 -12.41 31.22
CA GLY A 35 -1.38 -12.28 30.55
C GLY A 35 -0.98 -13.65 30.05
N GLU A 36 -1.76 -14.23 29.12
CA GLU A 36 -1.20 -15.24 28.23
C GLU A 36 -0.23 -14.50 27.31
N THR A 37 1.02 -14.42 27.77
CA THR A 37 2.16 -14.19 26.87
C THR A 37 2.12 -15.34 25.88
N ALA A 38 1.89 -15.03 24.61
CA ALA A 38 2.03 -15.98 23.51
C ALA A 38 3.38 -16.67 23.66
N GLN A 39 3.37 -17.95 24.06
CA GLN A 39 4.56 -18.78 24.18
C GLN A 39 4.96 -19.24 22.77
N GLY A 40 5.75 -18.40 22.08
CA GLY A 40 6.30 -18.71 20.77
C GLY A 40 7.03 -17.49 20.20
N GLY A 41 8.08 -17.71 19.42
CA GLY A 41 8.74 -16.65 18.67
C GLY A 41 7.76 -15.96 17.70
N VAL A 42 8.13 -14.77 17.21
CA VAL A 42 7.30 -14.01 16.28
C VAL A 42 6.89 -14.83 15.05
N GLY A 43 7.77 -15.67 14.53
CA GLY A 43 7.48 -16.55 13.40
C GLY A 43 6.26 -17.44 13.63
N GLN A 44 6.15 -18.05 14.81
CA GLN A 44 4.99 -18.90 15.15
C GLN A 44 3.69 -18.09 15.25
N GLN A 45 3.76 -16.83 15.68
CA GLN A 45 2.58 -15.97 15.82
C GLN A 45 1.98 -15.54 14.47
N VAL A 46 2.79 -15.53 13.41
CA VAL A 46 2.39 -15.14 12.04
C VAL A 46 2.52 -16.30 11.04
N ASP A 47 2.61 -17.55 11.52
CA ASP A 47 2.80 -18.75 10.68
C ASP A 47 4.01 -18.65 9.73
N TYR A 48 5.07 -17.95 10.16
CA TYR A 48 6.25 -17.64 9.34
C TYR A 48 5.94 -16.98 8.00
N LYS A 49 4.92 -16.12 7.93
CA LYS A 49 4.47 -15.47 6.70
C LYS A 49 4.75 -13.97 6.70
N ILE A 50 5.24 -13.51 5.57
CA ILE A 50 5.29 -12.10 5.19
C ILE A 50 4.24 -11.92 4.10
N VAL A 51 3.24 -11.08 4.34
CA VAL A 51 2.18 -10.83 3.36
C VAL A 51 2.67 -9.77 2.38
N GLY A 52 2.81 -10.16 1.14
CA GLY A 52 3.30 -9.34 0.04
C GLY A 52 2.21 -8.89 -0.93
N ILE A 53 2.68 -8.36 -2.04
CA ILE A 53 1.87 -7.85 -3.15
C ILE A 53 2.09 -8.70 -4.41
N ASP A 54 1.87 -8.15 -5.58
CA ASP A 54 2.08 -8.85 -6.85
C ASP A 54 3.56 -9.24 -7.07
N PRO A 55 3.82 -10.46 -7.58
CA PRO A 55 5.18 -11.01 -7.66
C PRO A 55 6.09 -10.24 -8.63
N GLY A 56 5.52 -9.43 -9.55
CA GLY A 56 6.29 -8.57 -10.46
C GLY A 56 6.87 -7.31 -9.82
N ALA A 57 6.44 -6.96 -8.60
CA ALA A 57 6.92 -5.78 -7.91
C ALA A 57 8.36 -5.92 -7.42
N GLY A 58 9.16 -4.85 -7.55
CA GLY A 58 10.54 -4.86 -7.05
C GLY A 58 10.63 -5.02 -5.53
N LEU A 59 9.64 -4.52 -4.80
CA LEU A 59 9.50 -4.72 -3.35
C LEU A 59 9.42 -6.21 -2.99
N MET A 60 8.76 -7.05 -3.81
CA MET A 60 8.73 -8.50 -3.60
C MET A 60 10.10 -9.12 -3.80
N LYS A 61 10.82 -8.76 -4.86
CA LYS A 61 12.20 -9.20 -5.11
C LYS A 61 13.15 -8.78 -3.97
N ALA A 62 13.02 -7.55 -3.48
CA ALA A 62 13.80 -7.08 -2.34
C ALA A 62 13.47 -7.89 -1.07
N THR A 63 12.21 -8.26 -0.86
CA THR A 63 11.78 -9.09 0.27
C THR A 63 12.30 -10.53 0.16
N GLU A 64 12.26 -11.15 -1.01
CA GLU A 64 12.89 -12.46 -1.26
C GLU A 64 14.39 -12.41 -0.96
N LYS A 65 15.07 -11.36 -1.42
CA LYS A 65 16.48 -11.14 -1.12
C LYS A 65 16.70 -10.96 0.40
N ALA A 66 15.83 -10.22 1.09
CA ALA A 66 15.90 -10.06 2.54
C ALA A 66 15.76 -11.40 3.27
N ILE A 67 14.79 -12.25 2.87
CA ILE A 67 14.64 -13.60 3.40
C ILE A 67 15.95 -14.42 3.27
N GLN A 68 16.60 -14.32 2.13
CA GLN A 68 17.86 -15.02 1.88
C GLN A 68 19.02 -14.44 2.70
N GLU A 69 19.24 -13.13 2.63
CA GLU A 69 20.34 -12.43 3.28
C GLU A 69 20.25 -12.52 4.83
N TYR A 70 19.05 -12.45 5.38
CA TYR A 70 18.80 -12.61 6.80
C TYR A 70 18.68 -14.07 7.24
N GLU A 71 18.86 -15.05 6.32
CA GLU A 71 18.78 -16.49 6.59
C GLU A 71 17.44 -16.92 7.24
N LEU A 72 16.34 -16.34 6.82
CA LEU A 72 14.98 -16.59 7.31
C LEU A 72 14.38 -17.84 6.62
N LYS A 73 14.97 -19.02 6.85
CA LYS A 73 14.73 -20.25 6.08
C LYS A 73 13.31 -20.80 6.17
N ASP A 74 12.63 -20.54 7.28
CA ASP A 74 11.27 -21.04 7.54
C ASP A 74 10.19 -20.03 7.09
N TRP A 75 10.59 -18.84 6.63
CA TRP A 75 9.69 -17.78 6.25
C TRP A 75 9.25 -17.88 4.79
N GLU A 76 7.95 -17.65 4.58
CA GLU A 76 7.28 -17.62 3.29
C GLU A 76 6.87 -16.18 2.95
N LEU A 77 7.21 -15.72 1.74
CA LEU A 77 6.65 -14.51 1.16
C LEU A 77 5.36 -14.89 0.43
N VAL A 78 4.22 -14.46 0.96
CA VAL A 78 2.90 -14.75 0.39
C VAL A 78 2.63 -13.74 -0.72
N GLU A 79 2.54 -14.22 -1.95
CA GLU A 79 2.18 -13.42 -3.11
C GLU A 79 0.69 -13.07 -3.10
N GLY A 80 0.34 -11.88 -3.58
CA GLY A 80 -1.04 -11.42 -3.63
C GLY A 80 -1.22 -10.19 -4.53
N SER A 81 -1.99 -9.23 -4.06
CA SER A 81 -2.11 -7.90 -4.64
C SER A 81 -2.03 -6.84 -3.54
N SER A 82 -1.78 -5.57 -3.90
CA SER A 82 -1.81 -4.45 -2.95
C SER A 82 -3.12 -4.44 -2.14
N ALA A 83 -4.25 -4.59 -2.81
CA ALA A 83 -5.57 -4.65 -2.17
C ALA A 83 -5.73 -5.85 -1.21
N ALA A 84 -5.19 -7.02 -1.55
CA ALA A 84 -5.25 -8.21 -0.69
C ALA A 84 -4.37 -8.03 0.56
N MET A 85 -3.16 -7.50 0.40
CA MET A 85 -2.23 -7.22 1.50
C MET A 85 -2.83 -6.20 2.46
N THR A 86 -3.35 -5.07 1.97
CA THR A 86 -3.95 -4.02 2.80
C THR A 86 -5.24 -4.47 3.49
N ALA A 87 -6.03 -5.37 2.87
CA ALA A 87 -7.19 -5.99 3.51
C ALA A 87 -6.77 -6.92 4.65
N ALA A 88 -5.72 -7.74 4.47
CA ALA A 88 -5.16 -8.60 5.50
C ALA A 88 -4.62 -7.79 6.69
N LEU A 89 -3.86 -6.71 6.41
CA LEU A 89 -3.37 -5.78 7.42
C LEU A 89 -4.52 -5.15 8.21
N THR A 90 -5.55 -4.64 7.50
CA THR A 90 -6.72 -4.02 8.12
C THR A 90 -7.43 -4.97 9.07
N GLN A 91 -7.63 -6.22 8.67
CA GLN A 91 -8.28 -7.23 9.50
C GLN A 91 -7.42 -7.60 10.71
N ALA A 92 -6.11 -7.85 10.51
CA ALA A 92 -5.20 -8.17 11.61
C ALA A 92 -5.10 -7.03 12.62
N TYR A 93 -4.99 -5.78 12.14
CA TYR A 93 -4.92 -4.60 13.01
C TYR A 93 -6.19 -4.43 13.85
N LYS A 94 -7.37 -4.59 13.24
CA LYS A 94 -8.66 -4.56 13.93
C LYS A 94 -8.76 -5.63 15.03
N ASP A 95 -8.26 -6.82 14.75
CA ASP A 95 -8.30 -7.96 15.67
C ASP A 95 -7.14 -7.94 16.69
N GLN A 96 -6.25 -6.93 16.63
CA GLN A 96 -5.01 -6.84 17.43
C GLN A 96 -4.12 -8.09 17.29
N LYS A 97 -4.10 -8.68 16.10
CA LYS A 97 -3.27 -9.84 15.76
C LYS A 97 -1.94 -9.41 15.14
N PRO A 98 -0.87 -10.16 15.38
CA PRO A 98 0.40 -9.91 14.71
C PRO A 98 0.29 -10.17 13.20
N ILE A 99 0.96 -9.33 12.43
CA ILE A 99 1.09 -9.46 10.98
C ILE A 99 2.35 -8.75 10.51
N ILE A 100 3.01 -9.30 9.51
CA ILE A 100 4.14 -8.65 8.81
C ILE A 100 3.73 -8.48 7.36
N VAL A 101 3.85 -7.26 6.86
CA VAL A 101 3.50 -6.94 5.47
C VAL A 101 4.67 -6.28 4.78
N THR A 102 4.72 -6.38 3.46
CA THR A 102 5.56 -5.51 2.65
C THR A 102 5.00 -4.10 2.68
N GLY A 103 5.87 -3.09 2.77
CA GLY A 103 5.43 -1.70 2.91
C GLY A 103 6.27 -0.74 2.10
N TRP A 104 5.64 0.36 1.68
CA TRP A 104 6.30 1.50 1.05
C TRP A 104 5.70 2.81 1.53
N THR A 105 6.47 3.87 1.43
CA THR A 105 6.05 5.23 1.77
C THR A 105 6.28 6.13 0.54
N PRO A 106 5.33 7.00 0.18
CA PRO A 106 4.06 7.26 0.86
C PRO A 106 3.02 6.14 0.67
N HIS A 107 2.28 5.83 1.72
CA HIS A 107 1.15 4.91 1.66
C HIS A 107 0.15 5.23 2.78
N TRP A 108 -1.15 5.22 2.47
CA TRP A 108 -2.23 5.57 3.40
C TRP A 108 -2.26 4.71 4.67
N MET A 109 -1.71 3.48 4.61
CA MET A 109 -1.72 2.57 5.76
C MET A 109 -0.96 3.10 6.97
N PHE A 110 0.09 3.92 6.76
CA PHE A 110 0.86 4.54 7.85
C PHE A 110 0.13 5.72 8.50
N SER A 111 -0.80 6.36 7.80
CA SER A 111 -1.68 7.39 8.38
C SER A 111 -2.89 6.79 9.08
N LYS A 112 -3.36 5.63 8.63
CA LYS A 112 -4.59 5.00 9.16
C LYS A 112 -4.31 4.09 10.34
N PHE A 113 -3.13 3.49 10.39
CA PHE A 113 -2.69 2.55 11.42
C PHE A 113 -1.36 2.99 12.03
N ASP A 114 -1.18 2.74 13.31
CA ASP A 114 0.11 2.91 13.99
C ASP A 114 1.03 1.73 13.60
N LEU A 115 1.80 1.95 12.54
CA LEU A 115 2.74 0.99 11.98
C LEU A 115 4.18 1.46 12.16
N LYS A 116 5.08 0.52 12.18
CA LYS A 116 6.52 0.79 12.10
C LYS A 116 7.18 -0.09 11.06
N TYR A 117 8.23 0.43 10.41
CA TYR A 117 9.13 -0.39 9.63
C TYR A 117 10.06 -1.16 10.55
N LEU A 118 10.36 -2.40 10.19
CA LEU A 118 11.48 -3.12 10.77
C LEU A 118 12.79 -2.53 10.26
N GLU A 119 13.76 -2.35 11.14
CA GLU A 119 15.10 -1.93 10.77
C GLU A 119 15.74 -2.97 9.84
N ASP A 120 16.42 -2.50 8.81
CA ASP A 120 17.16 -3.30 7.84
C ASP A 120 18.67 -3.03 7.95
N PRO A 121 19.36 -3.61 8.94
CA PRO A 121 20.82 -3.37 9.16
C PRO A 121 21.69 -3.77 7.97
N LYS A 122 21.23 -4.67 7.12
CA LYS A 122 21.96 -5.09 5.91
C LYS A 122 21.69 -4.22 4.70
N GLY A 123 20.71 -3.32 4.76
CA GLY A 123 20.36 -2.39 3.70
C GLY A 123 19.82 -3.07 2.43
N VAL A 124 19.10 -4.18 2.59
CA VAL A 124 18.60 -4.97 1.46
C VAL A 124 17.53 -4.25 0.67
N TYR A 125 16.71 -3.43 1.36
CA TYR A 125 15.67 -2.59 0.74
C TYR A 125 16.22 -1.32 0.10
N GLY A 126 17.54 -1.13 0.12
CA GLY A 126 18.17 0.05 -0.46
C GLY A 126 18.10 1.29 0.42
N LYS A 127 18.30 2.44 -0.21
CA LYS A 127 18.12 3.77 0.37
C LYS A 127 16.81 4.36 -0.13
N ASP A 128 16.56 5.63 0.23
CA ASP A 128 15.42 6.38 -0.30
C ASP A 128 15.42 6.35 -1.83
N GLU A 129 14.27 6.05 -2.40
CA GLU A 129 14.00 6.08 -3.83
C GLU A 129 13.23 7.34 -4.21
N GLN A 130 13.07 7.50 -5.51
CA GLN A 130 12.25 8.55 -6.12
C GLN A 130 11.28 7.90 -7.09
N ILE A 131 10.11 8.50 -7.24
CA ILE A 131 9.18 8.09 -8.31
C ILE A 131 9.44 9.01 -9.49
N HIS A 132 9.75 8.42 -10.65
CA HIS A 132 10.03 9.13 -11.87
C HIS A 132 8.87 9.09 -12.86
N THR A 133 8.82 10.11 -13.70
CA THR A 133 7.97 10.14 -14.88
C THR A 133 8.77 9.60 -16.05
N ILE A 134 8.25 8.56 -16.69
CA ILE A 134 8.87 7.92 -17.85
C ILE A 134 7.91 8.03 -19.04
N VAL A 135 8.45 8.41 -20.19
CA VAL A 135 7.67 8.50 -21.44
C VAL A 135 8.35 7.73 -22.57
N ARG A 136 7.56 7.40 -23.60
CA ARG A 136 8.11 6.81 -24.82
C ARG A 136 8.96 7.83 -25.60
N LYS A 137 9.92 7.37 -26.34
CA LYS A 137 10.66 8.21 -27.28
C LYS A 137 9.74 8.81 -28.34
N GLY A 138 10.04 10.04 -28.73
CA GLY A 138 9.26 10.78 -29.73
C GLY A 138 8.01 11.48 -29.18
N LEU A 139 7.67 11.30 -27.90
CA LEU A 139 6.51 11.97 -27.30
C LEU A 139 6.63 13.50 -27.40
N LYS A 140 7.83 14.03 -27.21
CA LYS A 140 8.09 15.47 -27.25
C LYS A 140 7.73 16.11 -28.58
N GLU A 141 8.05 15.43 -29.67
CA GLU A 141 7.78 15.89 -31.03
C GLU A 141 6.31 15.72 -31.43
N GLU A 142 5.71 14.61 -31.02
CA GLU A 142 4.34 14.26 -31.40
C GLU A 142 3.29 14.92 -30.50
N GLN A 143 3.58 15.05 -29.20
CA GLN A 143 2.65 15.60 -28.20
C GLN A 143 3.36 16.56 -27.22
N PRO A 144 3.84 17.70 -27.70
CA PRO A 144 4.69 18.62 -26.92
C PRO A 144 4.01 19.16 -25.65
N SER A 145 2.70 19.34 -25.67
CA SER A 145 1.95 19.82 -24.50
C SER A 145 1.88 18.77 -23.38
N ALA A 146 1.63 17.49 -23.73
CA ALA A 146 1.67 16.38 -22.76
C ALA A 146 3.06 16.23 -22.18
N TYR A 147 4.08 16.20 -23.05
CA TYR A 147 5.48 16.09 -22.63
C TYR A 147 5.85 17.22 -21.66
N ALA A 148 5.56 18.48 -22.01
CA ALA A 148 5.91 19.62 -21.16
C ALA A 148 5.21 19.62 -19.79
N PHE A 149 3.98 19.11 -19.72
CA PHE A 149 3.29 18.91 -18.46
C PHE A 149 3.88 17.76 -17.65
N LEU A 150 4.10 16.62 -18.27
CA LEU A 150 4.67 15.43 -17.60
C LEU A 150 6.08 15.70 -17.05
N ASP A 151 6.88 16.54 -17.73
CA ASP A 151 8.20 17.01 -17.30
C ASP A 151 8.13 17.95 -16.08
N LYS A 152 7.03 18.71 -15.94
CA LYS A 152 6.82 19.61 -14.81
C LYS A 152 6.07 19.00 -13.65
N PHE A 153 5.44 17.85 -13.84
CA PHE A 153 4.64 17.22 -12.80
C PHE A 153 5.52 16.80 -11.63
N HIS A 154 5.21 17.35 -10.48
CA HIS A 154 5.83 16.96 -9.20
C HIS A 154 4.89 17.27 -8.05
N TRP A 155 4.91 16.45 -7.02
CA TRP A 155 4.10 16.65 -5.84
C TRP A 155 4.79 16.07 -4.59
N SER A 156 4.23 16.34 -3.41
CA SER A 156 4.78 15.86 -2.16
C SER A 156 4.22 14.49 -1.76
N PRO A 157 4.94 13.74 -0.90
CA PRO A 157 4.40 12.53 -0.27
C PRO A 157 3.05 12.75 0.42
N ALA A 158 2.87 13.90 1.08
CA ALA A 158 1.63 14.25 1.77
C ALA A 158 0.46 14.47 0.80
N ASP A 159 0.70 15.00 -0.40
CA ASP A 159 -0.31 15.16 -1.43
C ASP A 159 -0.80 13.82 -1.95
N MET A 160 0.15 12.91 -2.26
CA MET A 160 -0.17 11.54 -2.70
C MET A 160 -0.98 10.80 -1.62
N GLU A 161 -0.55 10.89 -0.38
CA GLU A 161 -1.20 10.23 0.75
C GLU A 161 -2.63 10.73 0.96
N LYS A 162 -2.87 12.04 0.79
CA LYS A 162 -4.20 12.65 0.88
C LYS A 162 -5.16 12.07 -0.16
N VAL A 163 -4.71 11.91 -1.40
CA VAL A 163 -5.52 11.30 -2.48
C VAL A 163 -5.77 9.82 -2.19
N MET A 164 -4.74 9.07 -1.78
CA MET A 164 -4.88 7.66 -1.40
C MET A 164 -5.88 7.47 -0.26
N LEU A 165 -5.84 8.31 0.78
CA LEU A 165 -6.79 8.25 1.90
C LEU A 165 -8.23 8.48 1.43
N ALA A 166 -8.47 9.48 0.57
CA ALA A 166 -9.79 9.75 0.04
C ALA A 166 -10.35 8.55 -0.75
N ILE A 167 -9.51 7.87 -1.54
CA ILE A 167 -9.88 6.66 -2.27
C ILE A 167 -10.19 5.51 -1.29
N THR A 168 -9.34 5.31 -0.29
CA THR A 168 -9.51 4.26 0.74
C THR A 168 -10.77 4.48 1.58
N ASP A 169 -11.16 5.73 1.79
CA ASP A 169 -12.39 6.11 2.51
C ASP A 169 -13.66 6.06 1.62
N GLY A 170 -13.52 5.58 0.38
CA GLY A 170 -14.64 5.20 -0.50
C GLY A 170 -14.94 6.17 -1.64
N GLN A 171 -14.12 7.20 -1.85
CA GLN A 171 -14.23 8.02 -3.07
C GLN A 171 -13.70 7.23 -4.28
N LYS A 172 -14.28 7.48 -5.45
CA LYS A 172 -13.68 6.94 -6.67
C LYS A 172 -12.37 7.67 -6.98
N PRO A 173 -11.38 6.99 -7.59
CA PRO A 173 -10.08 7.59 -7.90
C PRO A 173 -10.18 8.91 -8.67
N GLU A 174 -11.06 8.99 -9.67
CA GLU A 174 -11.30 10.20 -10.44
C GLU A 174 -11.92 11.33 -9.62
N GLU A 175 -12.81 11.00 -8.67
CA GLU A 175 -13.43 12.00 -7.78
C GLU A 175 -12.42 12.54 -6.77
N ALA A 176 -11.58 11.67 -6.21
CA ALA A 176 -10.51 12.05 -5.27
C ALA A 176 -9.46 12.94 -5.97
N ALA A 177 -9.05 12.56 -7.19
CA ALA A 177 -8.13 13.35 -8.01
C ALA A 177 -8.70 14.74 -8.35
N ALA A 178 -9.96 14.81 -8.80
CA ALA A 178 -10.63 16.08 -9.12
C ALA A 178 -10.75 16.99 -7.88
N ALA A 179 -11.06 16.43 -6.72
CA ALA A 179 -11.11 17.18 -5.46
C ALA A 179 -9.74 17.76 -5.10
N TRP A 180 -8.68 16.94 -5.18
CA TRP A 180 -7.31 17.36 -4.89
C TRP A 180 -6.82 18.44 -5.87
N VAL A 181 -7.04 18.27 -7.18
CA VAL A 181 -6.68 19.24 -8.22
C VAL A 181 -7.36 20.60 -7.98
N LYS A 182 -8.63 20.59 -7.58
CA LYS A 182 -9.38 21.80 -7.24
C LYS A 182 -8.82 22.49 -5.99
N GLU A 183 -8.45 21.74 -4.97
CA GLU A 183 -7.89 22.30 -3.73
C GLU A 183 -6.47 22.85 -3.92
N ASN A 184 -5.72 22.30 -4.88
CA ASN A 184 -4.33 22.66 -5.17
C ASN A 184 -4.18 23.42 -6.49
N GLU A 185 -5.18 24.22 -6.86
CA GLU A 185 -5.22 24.90 -8.15
C GLU A 185 -4.01 25.79 -8.43
N ALA A 186 -3.40 26.40 -7.42
CA ALA A 186 -2.19 27.20 -7.57
C ALA A 186 -1.02 26.37 -8.10
N LEU A 187 -0.73 25.23 -7.48
CA LEU A 187 0.31 24.30 -7.89
C LEU A 187 0.02 23.72 -9.28
N VAL A 188 -1.21 23.31 -9.54
CA VAL A 188 -1.62 22.79 -10.84
C VAL A 188 -1.43 23.84 -11.95
N ASN A 189 -1.74 25.09 -11.67
CA ASN A 189 -1.54 26.18 -12.64
C ASN A 189 -0.05 26.44 -12.92
N GLU A 190 0.85 26.19 -11.95
CA GLU A 190 2.31 26.25 -12.19
C GLU A 190 2.75 25.15 -13.16
N TRP A 191 2.23 23.93 -13.02
CA TRP A 191 2.57 22.83 -13.93
C TRP A 191 2.15 23.08 -15.37
N VAL A 192 0.98 23.70 -15.57
CA VAL A 192 0.45 23.97 -16.93
C VAL A 192 0.82 25.35 -17.48
N ALA A 193 1.55 26.16 -16.72
CA ALA A 193 1.90 27.52 -17.14
C ALA A 193 2.70 27.51 -18.46
N GLY A 194 2.19 28.25 -19.46
CA GLY A 194 2.81 28.37 -20.78
C GLY A 194 2.66 27.13 -21.68
N ILE A 195 1.77 26.21 -21.32
CA ILE A 195 1.47 25.03 -22.13
C ILE A 195 0.14 25.25 -22.84
N GLU A 196 0.13 25.11 -24.17
CA GLU A 196 -1.08 25.25 -24.98
C GLU A 196 -1.96 23.98 -24.86
N PRO A 197 -3.29 24.11 -24.73
CA PRO A 197 -4.18 22.96 -24.78
C PRO A 197 -4.12 22.22 -26.11
N ALA A 198 -4.27 20.89 -26.03
CA ALA A 198 -4.22 19.99 -27.20
C ALA A 198 -5.58 19.33 -27.45
N GLU A 199 -6.57 20.15 -27.79
CA GLU A 199 -8.00 19.82 -27.90
C GLU A 199 -8.31 18.43 -28.48
N GLY A 200 -8.71 17.49 -27.60
CA GLY A 200 -9.17 16.16 -27.98
C GLY A 200 -8.11 15.18 -28.44
N GLN A 201 -6.82 15.54 -28.39
CA GLN A 201 -5.74 14.58 -28.63
C GLN A 201 -5.78 13.45 -27.59
N LYS A 202 -5.49 12.24 -28.04
CA LYS A 202 -5.47 11.07 -27.17
C LYS A 202 -4.10 10.92 -26.53
N LEU A 203 -4.10 10.52 -25.29
CA LEU A 203 -2.90 10.12 -24.53
C LEU A 203 -3.21 8.88 -23.72
N THR A 204 -2.32 7.90 -23.71
CA THR A 204 -2.48 6.68 -22.91
C THR A 204 -1.39 6.61 -21.86
N LEU A 205 -1.79 6.51 -20.58
CA LEU A 205 -0.88 6.32 -19.46
C LEU A 205 -1.05 4.91 -18.88
N ALA A 206 0.07 4.23 -18.65
CA ALA A 206 0.07 2.93 -18.00
C ALA A 206 0.37 3.06 -16.51
N TYR A 207 -0.22 2.18 -15.70
CA TYR A 207 0.03 2.10 -14.26
C TYR A 207 -0.24 0.70 -13.71
N VAL A 208 0.36 0.39 -12.56
CA VAL A 208 0.06 -0.81 -11.78
C VAL A 208 -1.03 -0.48 -10.77
N ALA A 209 -1.83 -1.46 -10.37
CA ALA A 209 -2.90 -1.27 -9.39
C ALA A 209 -2.37 -1.19 -7.94
N TRP A 210 -1.37 -0.36 -7.71
CA TRP A 210 -0.91 0.03 -6.38
C TRP A 210 -1.59 1.33 -5.97
N ASP A 211 -1.81 1.51 -4.68
CA ASP A 211 -2.55 2.67 -4.16
C ASP A 211 -1.91 4.01 -4.56
N SER A 212 -0.58 4.08 -4.52
CA SER A 212 0.20 5.25 -4.93
C SER A 212 0.05 5.58 -6.42
N GLU A 213 0.07 4.56 -7.28
CA GLU A 213 -0.03 4.72 -8.74
C GLU A 213 -1.46 5.00 -9.19
N ILE A 214 -2.45 4.43 -8.52
CA ILE A 214 -3.85 4.81 -8.74
C ILE A 214 -4.04 6.30 -8.43
N ALA A 215 -3.48 6.78 -7.32
CA ALA A 215 -3.59 8.19 -6.93
C ALA A 215 -2.89 9.11 -7.92
N SER A 216 -1.59 8.88 -8.21
CA SER A 216 -0.79 9.74 -9.08
C SER A 216 -1.30 9.80 -10.51
N THR A 217 -1.63 8.64 -11.08
CA THR A 217 -2.06 8.56 -12.48
C THR A 217 -3.43 9.21 -12.68
N ASN A 218 -4.35 9.11 -11.70
CA ASN A 218 -5.63 9.81 -11.79
C ASN A 218 -5.49 11.32 -11.62
N VAL A 219 -4.58 11.82 -10.78
CA VAL A 219 -4.30 13.26 -10.68
C VAL A 219 -3.73 13.80 -11.99
N VAL A 220 -2.76 13.09 -12.58
CA VAL A 220 -2.17 13.47 -13.88
C VAL A 220 -3.22 13.46 -14.99
N LYS A 221 -4.07 12.42 -15.04
CA LYS A 221 -5.19 12.36 -15.97
C LYS A 221 -6.11 13.55 -15.82
N GLU A 222 -6.53 13.87 -14.60
CA GLU A 222 -7.45 14.98 -14.32
C GLU A 222 -6.89 16.32 -14.82
N VAL A 223 -5.60 16.59 -14.58
CA VAL A 223 -4.96 17.82 -15.06
C VAL A 223 -4.88 17.85 -16.59
N LEU A 224 -4.46 16.75 -17.22
CA LEU A 224 -4.41 16.65 -18.68
C LEU A 224 -5.77 16.87 -19.34
N GLU A 225 -6.85 16.33 -18.76
CA GLU A 225 -8.20 16.47 -19.29
C GLU A 225 -8.79 17.85 -19.02
N GLN A 226 -8.70 18.35 -17.79
CA GLN A 226 -9.34 19.60 -17.39
C GLN A 226 -8.61 20.84 -17.88
N LYS A 227 -7.27 20.86 -17.81
CA LYS A 227 -6.46 22.03 -18.14
C LYS A 227 -5.94 21.99 -19.57
N LEU A 228 -5.51 20.82 -20.05
CA LEU A 228 -4.87 20.68 -21.36
C LEU A 228 -5.77 20.03 -22.43
N LYS A 229 -7.00 19.67 -22.09
CA LYS A 229 -8.05 19.19 -23.00
C LYS A 229 -7.72 17.90 -23.76
N TYR A 230 -6.85 17.07 -23.21
CA TYR A 230 -6.59 15.72 -23.70
C TYR A 230 -7.78 14.79 -23.48
N LYS A 231 -7.80 13.67 -24.20
CA LYS A 231 -8.59 12.45 -23.90
C LYS A 231 -7.65 11.41 -23.39
N VAL A 232 -7.61 11.20 -22.06
CA VAL A 232 -6.65 10.30 -21.43
C VAL A 232 -7.26 8.93 -21.20
N GLU A 233 -6.62 7.91 -21.77
CA GLU A 233 -6.92 6.50 -21.51
C GLU A 233 -5.94 5.97 -20.46
N LEU A 234 -6.44 5.26 -19.46
CA LEU A 234 -5.61 4.63 -18.43
C LEU A 234 -5.52 3.13 -18.69
N SER A 235 -4.30 2.62 -18.81
CA SER A 235 -3.99 1.21 -19.00
C SER A 235 -3.46 0.60 -17.72
N GLN A 236 -4.32 -0.10 -16.98
CA GLN A 236 -3.92 -0.82 -15.78
C GLN A 236 -3.30 -2.16 -16.17
N VAL A 237 -2.04 -2.36 -15.83
CA VAL A 237 -1.26 -3.56 -16.16
C VAL A 237 -0.27 -3.87 -15.03
N GLU A 238 0.38 -5.02 -15.08
CA GLU A 238 1.48 -5.37 -14.19
C GLU A 238 2.75 -4.58 -14.50
N ALA A 239 3.71 -4.52 -13.57
CA ALA A 239 4.94 -3.72 -13.71
C ALA A 239 5.74 -4.05 -14.98
N GLY A 240 5.96 -5.32 -15.30
CA GLY A 240 6.67 -5.72 -16.52
C GLY A 240 6.00 -5.24 -17.80
N PRO A 241 4.73 -5.55 -18.05
CA PRO A 241 3.95 -5.01 -19.17
C PRO A 241 3.91 -3.48 -19.24
N MET A 242 3.86 -2.76 -18.09
CA MET A 242 3.90 -1.30 -18.04
C MET A 242 5.20 -0.77 -18.69
N TRP A 243 6.35 -1.26 -18.26
CA TRP A 243 7.66 -0.87 -18.80
C TRP A 243 7.82 -1.24 -20.27
N ILE A 244 7.37 -2.43 -20.66
CA ILE A 244 7.40 -2.89 -22.05
C ILE A 244 6.51 -2.01 -22.92
N GLY A 245 5.31 -1.69 -22.47
CA GLY A 245 4.36 -0.84 -23.20
C GLY A 245 4.92 0.53 -23.51
N VAL A 246 5.55 1.21 -22.53
CA VAL A 246 6.21 2.50 -22.76
C VAL A 246 7.40 2.35 -23.71
N SER A 247 8.24 1.32 -23.53
CA SER A 247 9.44 1.12 -24.35
C SER A 247 9.14 0.79 -25.81
N ASN A 248 7.99 0.18 -26.09
CA ASN A 248 7.53 -0.12 -27.43
C ASN A 248 6.73 1.02 -28.08
N GLY A 249 6.26 1.99 -27.29
CA GLY A 249 5.36 3.04 -27.74
C GLY A 249 3.90 2.59 -27.81
N ASP A 250 3.52 1.50 -27.15
CA ASP A 250 2.14 1.02 -27.04
C ASP A 250 1.30 1.93 -26.11
N VAL A 251 1.96 2.61 -25.18
CA VAL A 251 1.43 3.65 -24.30
C VAL A 251 2.39 4.84 -24.28
N ASP A 252 1.88 6.02 -23.96
CA ASP A 252 2.66 7.27 -24.06
C ASP A 252 3.59 7.49 -22.86
N GLY A 253 3.22 7.01 -21.67
CA GLY A 253 4.06 7.19 -20.49
C GLY A 253 3.47 6.58 -19.23
N MET A 254 4.21 6.78 -18.14
CA MET A 254 3.85 6.41 -16.76
C MET A 254 4.44 7.42 -15.77
N VAL A 255 3.79 7.63 -14.64
CA VAL A 255 4.28 8.47 -13.53
C VAL A 255 4.59 7.64 -12.28
N ALA A 256 5.05 6.42 -12.52
CA ALA A 256 5.08 5.32 -11.56
C ALA A 256 6.42 4.54 -11.56
N ALA A 257 7.51 5.13 -12.02
CA ALA A 257 8.80 4.46 -12.06
C ALA A 257 9.59 4.69 -10.78
N TRP A 258 9.65 3.69 -9.92
CA TRP A 258 10.39 3.72 -8.65
C TRP A 258 11.86 3.39 -8.89
N LEU A 259 12.72 4.39 -8.76
CA LEU A 259 14.15 4.31 -9.06
C LEU A 259 14.98 4.84 -7.88
N PRO A 260 16.20 4.33 -7.68
CA PRO A 260 16.92 3.39 -8.55
C PRO A 260 16.69 1.90 -8.22
N THR A 261 15.96 1.52 -7.16
CA THR A 261 16.01 0.15 -6.60
C THR A 261 14.87 -0.73 -7.12
N THR A 262 13.61 -0.30 -6.93
CA THR A 262 12.42 -1.14 -7.20
C THR A 262 12.32 -1.55 -8.66
N HIS A 263 12.53 -0.62 -9.58
CA HIS A 263 12.42 -0.86 -11.00
C HIS A 263 13.78 -0.89 -11.74
N GLU A 264 14.89 -1.06 -11.01
CA GLU A 264 16.24 -1.08 -11.58
C GLU A 264 16.38 -2.07 -12.75
N ASP A 265 15.89 -3.29 -12.57
CA ASP A 265 15.96 -4.34 -13.60
C ASP A 265 15.29 -3.95 -14.92
N TYR A 266 14.14 -3.26 -14.84
CA TYR A 266 13.42 -2.76 -16.00
C TYR A 266 14.16 -1.59 -16.64
N TYR A 267 14.62 -0.65 -15.83
CA TYR A 267 15.36 0.52 -16.31
C TYR A 267 16.65 0.14 -17.01
N GLN A 268 17.43 -0.79 -16.46
CA GLN A 268 18.64 -1.31 -17.07
C GLN A 268 18.40 -1.98 -18.44
N LYS A 269 17.28 -2.69 -18.59
CA LYS A 269 16.95 -3.42 -19.82
C LYS A 269 16.32 -2.55 -20.90
N LEU A 270 15.58 -1.54 -20.52
CA LEU A 270 14.69 -0.77 -21.42
C LEU A 270 15.03 0.72 -21.46
N GLY A 271 15.93 1.23 -20.61
CA GLY A 271 16.27 2.65 -20.50
C GLY A 271 16.66 3.31 -21.81
N ASP A 272 17.36 2.59 -22.70
CA ASP A 272 17.73 3.09 -24.03
C ASP A 272 16.53 3.34 -24.96
N LYS A 273 15.34 2.81 -24.63
CA LYS A 273 14.12 2.87 -25.44
C LYS A 273 13.08 3.86 -24.92
N ILE A 274 13.32 4.44 -23.79
CA ILE A 274 12.43 5.37 -23.09
C ILE A 274 13.11 6.72 -22.87
N GLU A 275 12.37 7.67 -22.35
CA GLU A 275 12.88 8.94 -21.86
C GLU A 275 12.45 9.14 -20.41
N ASP A 276 13.44 9.35 -19.53
CA ASP A 276 13.25 9.62 -18.12
C ASP A 276 13.21 11.14 -17.91
N LEU A 277 12.07 11.65 -17.50
CA LEU A 277 11.83 13.08 -17.23
C LEU A 277 12.27 13.49 -15.83
N GLY A 278 12.79 12.55 -15.06
CA GLY A 278 13.22 12.80 -13.69
C GLY A 278 12.14 12.55 -12.63
N PRO A 279 12.49 12.85 -11.37
CA PRO A 279 11.62 12.57 -10.25
C PRO A 279 10.38 13.47 -10.20
N ASN A 280 9.22 12.86 -10.03
CA ASN A 280 7.97 13.54 -9.72
C ASN A 280 7.60 13.47 -8.23
N LEU A 281 8.23 12.58 -7.46
CA LEU A 281 8.10 12.49 -6.01
C LEU A 281 9.38 11.94 -5.38
N GLU A 282 9.83 12.57 -4.31
CA GLU A 282 11.00 12.21 -3.52
C GLU A 282 10.61 11.79 -2.10
N GLY A 283 11.54 11.13 -1.37
CA GLY A 283 11.34 10.75 0.01
C GLY A 283 10.52 9.47 0.19
N THR A 284 10.69 8.53 -0.73
CA THR A 284 10.08 7.20 -0.64
C THR A 284 10.93 6.25 0.21
N LYS A 285 10.29 5.23 0.76
CA LYS A 285 10.95 4.17 1.54
C LYS A 285 10.28 2.84 1.30
N LEU A 286 11.05 1.77 1.26
CA LEU A 286 10.60 0.38 1.20
C LEU A 286 11.00 -0.38 2.47
N GLY A 287 10.29 -1.45 2.80
CA GLY A 287 10.66 -2.34 3.89
C GLY A 287 9.56 -3.29 4.30
N LEU A 288 9.79 -4.00 5.40
CA LEU A 288 8.77 -4.74 6.11
C LEU A 288 8.11 -3.84 7.14
N ALA A 289 6.79 -3.79 7.14
CA ALA A 289 6.00 -3.03 8.09
C ALA A 289 5.21 -3.95 9.02
N VAL A 290 5.11 -3.54 10.28
CA VAL A 290 4.38 -4.26 11.33
C VAL A 290 3.57 -3.28 12.16
N PRO A 291 2.44 -3.70 12.78
CA PRO A 291 1.78 -2.91 13.81
C PRO A 291 2.73 -2.55 14.94
N ALA A 292 2.65 -1.30 15.43
CA ALA A 292 3.55 -0.79 16.47
C ALA A 292 3.45 -1.56 17.79
N TYR A 293 2.31 -2.26 18.03
CA TYR A 293 2.11 -3.12 19.21
C TYR A 293 2.92 -4.42 19.17
N MET A 294 3.52 -4.80 18.03
CA MET A 294 4.41 -5.97 17.96
C MET A 294 5.78 -5.64 18.58
N ASP A 295 6.26 -6.51 19.46
CA ASP A 295 7.54 -6.34 20.16
C ASP A 295 8.72 -6.87 19.34
N ILE A 296 8.84 -6.35 18.11
CA ILE A 296 9.97 -6.55 17.20
C ILE A 296 10.32 -5.23 16.53
N ASN A 297 11.61 -4.96 16.29
CA ASN A 297 12.06 -3.71 15.74
C ASN A 297 13.02 -3.86 14.54
N SER A 298 13.53 -5.05 14.30
CA SER A 298 14.47 -5.33 13.23
C SER A 298 14.11 -6.63 12.49
N ILE A 299 14.48 -6.72 11.22
CA ILE A 299 14.37 -7.95 10.43
C ILE A 299 15.15 -9.08 11.12
N GLU A 300 16.19 -8.78 11.88
CA GLU A 300 16.93 -9.77 12.66
C GLU A 300 16.10 -10.42 13.78
N ASP A 301 15.06 -9.75 14.28
CA ASP A 301 14.16 -10.32 15.29
C ASP A 301 13.31 -11.46 14.75
N LEU A 302 13.17 -11.57 13.43
CA LEU A 302 12.46 -12.66 12.76
C LEU A 302 13.17 -14.02 12.87
N LYS A 303 14.43 -14.05 13.31
CA LYS A 303 15.20 -15.28 13.54
C LYS A 303 14.88 -15.98 14.87
N LYS A 304 14.14 -15.32 15.76
CA LYS A 304 13.89 -15.75 17.15
C LYS A 304 12.64 -16.61 17.28
#